data_720e0c135f003759a025376c1f10968e
#
_entry.id   720e0c135f003759a025376c1f10968e
#
_cell.length_a   1.000
_cell.length_b   1.000
_cell.length_c   1.000
_cell.angle_alpha   90.00
_cell.angle_beta   90.00
_cell.angle_gamma   90.00
#
_symmetry.space_group_name_H-M   'P 1'
#
loop_
_entity.id
_entity.type
_entity.pdbx_description
1 polymer ?
#
loop_
_entity_poly.entity_id
_entity_poly.type
_entity_poly.pdbx_seq_one_letter_code
_entity_poly.pdbx_strand_id
1 'polypeptide(L)'
;MTPYITEILAKINSNPSLIKTEYNKNFAICTLMQYAFDKNLKFKLPEGDPPFKPDEAPLGMSPSNFYQQVKKLYIFTRTDISNVRREQLFIQFLEGLHPSEAKVCIAIKDQDLTALYPNITGDIVADAGLVKTEDIFRRPQEKTQATGGRNLVLDLSDETTTKDLFGGKPPQEVQAVVQEKRKPGRPRKVV
;
A
#
# COMPACT_ATOMS: atom_id res chain seq x y z
N MET A 1 -14.60 21.84 -15.09
CA MET A 1 -13.42 21.09 -14.63
C MET A 1 -13.85 19.67 -14.35
N THR A 2 -13.12 18.67 -14.84
CA THR A 2 -13.36 17.29 -14.47
C THR A 2 -12.85 17.08 -13.03
N PRO A 3 -13.67 16.53 -12.13
CA PRO A 3 -13.26 16.31 -10.75
C PRO A 3 -12.12 15.28 -10.67
N TYR A 4 -11.25 15.44 -9.69
CA TYR A 4 -10.25 14.42 -9.40
C TYR A 4 -10.91 13.18 -8.76
N ILE A 5 -10.42 12.00 -9.13
CA ILE A 5 -10.95 10.75 -8.55
C ILE A 5 -10.75 10.73 -7.03
N THR A 6 -9.65 11.26 -6.53
CA THR A 6 -9.39 11.36 -5.08
C THR A 6 -10.46 12.15 -4.34
N GLU A 7 -10.98 13.23 -4.92
CA GLU A 7 -12.05 14.04 -4.32
C GLU A 7 -13.38 13.26 -4.29
N ILE A 8 -13.69 12.55 -5.37
CA ILE A 8 -14.89 11.72 -5.45
C ILE A 8 -14.80 10.58 -4.44
N LEU A 9 -13.66 9.89 -4.36
CA LEU A 9 -13.44 8.81 -3.40
C LEU A 9 -13.49 9.30 -1.95
N ALA A 10 -12.98 10.50 -1.65
CA ALA A 10 -13.09 11.10 -0.32
C ALA A 10 -14.57 11.37 0.06
N LYS A 11 -15.38 11.86 -0.86
CA LYS A 11 -16.82 12.04 -0.66
C LYS A 11 -17.52 10.70 -0.42
N ILE A 12 -17.21 9.69 -1.23
CA ILE A 12 -17.77 8.33 -1.07
C ILE A 12 -17.33 7.73 0.27
N ASN A 13 -16.07 7.92 0.67
CA ASN A 13 -15.58 7.43 1.95
C ASN A 13 -16.30 8.08 3.14
N SER A 14 -16.68 9.35 3.03
CA SER A 14 -17.48 10.04 4.04
C SER A 14 -18.94 9.56 4.05
N ASN A 15 -19.49 9.22 2.90
CA ASN A 15 -20.85 8.71 2.74
C ASN A 15 -20.91 7.59 1.69
N PRO A 16 -20.71 6.32 2.08
CA PRO A 16 -20.67 5.19 1.15
C PRO A 16 -21.95 4.96 0.34
N SER A 17 -23.09 5.43 0.83
CA SER A 17 -24.37 5.32 0.11
C SER A 17 -24.37 6.05 -1.24
N LEU A 18 -23.46 7.02 -1.43
CA LEU A 18 -23.31 7.75 -2.69
C LEU A 18 -22.95 6.83 -3.87
N ILE A 19 -22.28 5.72 -3.62
CA ILE A 19 -21.97 4.74 -4.70
C ILE A 19 -23.27 4.30 -5.37
N LYS A 20 -24.31 4.01 -4.57
CA LYS A 20 -25.59 3.50 -5.07
C LYS A 20 -26.50 4.61 -5.61
N THR A 21 -26.50 5.79 -4.99
CA THR A 21 -27.44 6.86 -5.29
C THR A 21 -26.96 7.80 -6.40
N GLU A 22 -25.68 8.20 -6.36
CA GLU A 22 -25.12 9.21 -7.24
C GLU A 22 -24.17 8.63 -8.30
N TYR A 23 -23.28 7.70 -7.88
CA TYR A 23 -22.20 7.22 -8.75
C TYR A 23 -22.49 5.89 -9.44
N ASN A 24 -23.59 5.24 -9.19
CA ASN A 24 -23.95 3.95 -9.79
C ASN A 24 -24.05 3.97 -11.34
N LYS A 25 -24.29 5.15 -11.92
CA LYS A 25 -24.32 5.35 -13.39
C LYS A 25 -23.06 6.01 -13.94
N ASN A 26 -22.10 6.35 -13.07
CA ASN A 26 -20.87 6.98 -13.48
C ASN A 26 -19.86 5.92 -13.94
N PHE A 27 -19.65 5.87 -15.26
CA PHE A 27 -18.78 4.87 -15.88
C PHE A 27 -17.39 4.79 -15.22
N ALA A 28 -16.75 5.93 -14.96
CA ALA A 28 -15.39 5.96 -14.39
C ALA A 28 -15.36 5.35 -12.98
N ILE A 29 -16.31 5.73 -12.11
CA ILE A 29 -16.37 5.23 -10.74
C ILE A 29 -16.76 3.75 -10.71
N CYS A 30 -17.77 3.35 -11.49
CA CYS A 30 -18.18 1.93 -11.57
C CYS A 30 -17.02 1.04 -12.03
N THR A 31 -16.34 1.44 -13.09
CA THR A 31 -15.19 0.70 -13.63
C THR A 31 -14.05 0.62 -12.61
N LEU A 32 -13.74 1.73 -11.93
CA LEU A 32 -12.72 1.78 -10.91
C LEU A 32 -13.04 0.85 -9.74
N MET A 33 -14.30 0.85 -9.25
CA MET A 33 -14.74 -0.05 -8.19
C MET A 33 -14.67 -1.53 -8.60
N GLN A 34 -14.99 -1.84 -9.86
CA GLN A 34 -14.83 -3.19 -10.39
C GLN A 34 -13.36 -3.64 -10.35
N TYR A 35 -12.42 -2.83 -10.85
CA TYR A 35 -10.99 -3.18 -10.79
C TYR A 35 -10.45 -3.27 -9.36
N ALA A 36 -10.97 -2.47 -8.43
CA ALA A 36 -10.53 -2.46 -7.04
C ALA A 36 -11.00 -3.70 -6.25
N PHE A 37 -12.19 -4.24 -6.58
CA PHE A 37 -12.84 -5.26 -5.74
C PHE A 37 -13.15 -6.58 -6.44
N ASP A 38 -13.15 -6.65 -7.77
CA ASP A 38 -13.37 -7.90 -8.50
C ASP A 38 -12.08 -8.69 -8.64
N LYS A 39 -12.02 -9.90 -8.06
CA LYS A 39 -10.87 -10.80 -8.14
C LYS A 39 -10.52 -11.19 -9.59
N ASN A 40 -11.51 -11.21 -10.50
CA ASN A 40 -11.30 -11.59 -11.90
C ASN A 40 -10.64 -10.46 -12.71
N LEU A 41 -10.70 -9.23 -12.23
CA LEU A 41 -10.15 -8.04 -12.89
C LEU A 41 -8.82 -7.57 -12.29
N LYS A 42 -8.16 -8.40 -11.48
CA LYS A 42 -6.83 -8.07 -10.92
C LYS A 42 -5.84 -7.76 -12.04
N PHE A 43 -5.05 -6.70 -11.86
CA PHE A 43 -3.99 -6.34 -12.79
C PHE A 43 -2.89 -7.41 -12.79
N LYS A 44 -2.40 -7.74 -13.97
CA LYS A 44 -1.30 -8.70 -14.16
C LYS A 44 0.06 -8.01 -14.04
N LEU A 45 0.26 -7.36 -12.91
CA LEU A 45 1.43 -6.59 -12.53
C LEU A 45 1.98 -7.14 -11.20
N PRO A 46 3.28 -7.00 -10.94
CA PRO A 46 3.84 -7.34 -9.62
C PRO A 46 3.21 -6.49 -8.52
N GLU A 47 3.10 -7.07 -7.33
CA GLU A 47 2.61 -6.37 -6.14
C GLU A 47 3.67 -5.38 -5.63
N GLY A 48 3.22 -4.37 -4.88
CA GLY A 48 4.05 -3.31 -4.34
C GLY A 48 4.20 -2.08 -5.24
N ASP A 49 4.97 -1.11 -4.77
CA ASP A 49 5.13 0.17 -5.45
C ASP A 49 6.06 0.05 -6.65
N PRO A 50 5.61 0.42 -7.87
CA PRO A 50 6.47 0.45 -9.05
C PRO A 50 7.45 1.61 -8.97
N PRO A 51 8.65 1.47 -9.58
CA PRO A 51 9.63 2.56 -9.66
C PRO A 51 9.20 3.58 -10.74
N PHE A 52 8.40 4.59 -10.38
CA PHE A 52 8.01 5.68 -11.25
C PHE A 52 8.44 7.03 -10.69
N LYS A 53 8.62 8.02 -11.55
CA LYS A 53 8.91 9.40 -11.14
C LYS A 53 7.58 10.14 -10.94
N PRO A 54 7.22 10.56 -9.71
CA PRO A 54 6.00 11.31 -9.47
C PRO A 54 6.01 12.64 -10.24
N ASP A 55 4.85 13.05 -10.75
CA ASP A 55 4.68 14.36 -11.36
C ASP A 55 4.84 15.46 -10.29
N GLU A 56 5.61 16.49 -10.61
CA GLU A 56 5.86 17.64 -9.72
C GLU A 56 4.91 18.82 -10.02
N ALA A 57 4.02 18.65 -11.02
CA ALA A 57 3.09 19.70 -11.41
C ALA A 57 2.07 20.01 -10.30
N PRO A 58 1.67 21.28 -10.14
CA PRO A 58 0.59 21.65 -9.24
C PRO A 58 -0.73 20.96 -9.63
N LEU A 59 -1.64 20.86 -8.66
CA LEU A 59 -2.97 20.30 -8.86
C LEU A 59 -3.67 20.99 -10.05
N GLY A 60 -4.13 20.19 -11.01
CA GLY A 60 -4.78 20.70 -12.23
C GLY A 60 -3.86 20.88 -13.44
N MET A 61 -2.55 20.75 -13.28
CA MET A 61 -1.56 20.92 -14.36
C MET A 61 -0.90 19.61 -14.79
N SER A 62 -1.26 18.48 -14.18
CA SER A 62 -0.75 17.17 -14.58
C SER A 62 -1.15 16.83 -16.04
N PRO A 63 -0.30 16.14 -16.79
CA PRO A 63 -0.55 15.82 -18.20
C PRO A 63 -1.82 15.02 -18.44
N SER A 64 -2.24 14.24 -17.46
CA SER A 64 -3.43 13.38 -17.52
C SER A 64 -4.27 13.49 -16.24
N ASN A 65 -5.56 13.18 -16.36
CA ASN A 65 -6.48 13.04 -15.25
C ASN A 65 -6.98 11.60 -15.19
N PHE A 66 -6.90 10.99 -14.02
CA PHE A 66 -7.25 9.56 -13.86
C PHE A 66 -8.70 9.27 -14.24
N TYR A 67 -9.61 10.18 -13.92
CA TYR A 67 -11.03 10.04 -14.28
C TYR A 67 -11.23 9.79 -15.79
N GLN A 68 -10.48 10.50 -16.64
CA GLN A 68 -10.54 10.33 -18.10
C GLN A 68 -9.80 9.07 -18.57
N GLN A 69 -8.78 8.65 -17.84
CA GLN A 69 -7.91 7.54 -18.20
C GLN A 69 -8.40 6.17 -17.69
N VAL A 70 -9.43 6.11 -16.84
CA VAL A 70 -10.00 4.86 -16.28
C VAL A 70 -10.31 3.84 -17.37
N LYS A 71 -10.80 4.29 -18.52
CA LYS A 71 -11.08 3.43 -19.67
C LYS A 71 -9.86 2.68 -20.23
N LYS A 72 -8.63 3.10 -19.90
CA LYS A 72 -7.39 2.42 -20.34
C LYS A 72 -6.94 1.31 -19.39
N LEU A 73 -7.55 1.19 -18.21
CA LEU A 73 -7.15 0.19 -17.20
C LEU A 73 -7.23 -1.25 -17.69
N TYR A 74 -8.11 -1.53 -18.69
CA TYR A 74 -8.22 -2.87 -19.28
C TYR A 74 -6.89 -3.40 -19.87
N ILE A 75 -5.97 -2.50 -20.25
CA ILE A 75 -4.66 -2.86 -20.80
C ILE A 75 -3.87 -3.71 -19.80
N PHE A 76 -4.01 -3.42 -18.50
CA PHE A 76 -3.26 -4.07 -17.43
C PHE A 76 -3.80 -5.45 -17.03
N THR A 77 -5.02 -5.79 -17.47
CA THR A 77 -5.62 -7.12 -17.25
C THR A 77 -5.40 -8.08 -18.44
N ARG A 78 -5.00 -7.57 -19.61
CA ARG A 78 -4.79 -8.36 -20.83
C ARG A 78 -3.65 -9.36 -20.69
N THR A 79 -3.76 -10.49 -21.39
CA THR A 79 -2.75 -11.56 -21.41
C THR A 79 -1.84 -11.53 -22.64
N ASP A 80 -2.26 -10.85 -23.70
CA ASP A 80 -1.57 -10.77 -24.99
C ASP A 80 -0.37 -9.80 -24.99
N ILE A 81 -0.19 -9.05 -23.92
CA ILE A 81 0.93 -8.11 -23.73
C ILE A 81 1.98 -8.75 -22.81
N SER A 82 3.27 -8.67 -23.19
CA SER A 82 4.36 -9.15 -22.34
C SER A 82 4.42 -8.41 -21.01
N ASN A 83 4.86 -9.08 -19.94
CA ASN A 83 4.92 -8.50 -18.59
C ASN A 83 5.78 -7.22 -18.57
N VAL A 84 6.96 -7.26 -19.16
CA VAL A 84 7.86 -6.10 -19.24
C VAL A 84 7.19 -4.90 -19.91
N ARG A 85 6.49 -5.15 -21.04
CA ARG A 85 5.79 -4.07 -21.75
C ARG A 85 4.63 -3.52 -20.93
N ARG A 86 3.91 -4.38 -20.21
CA ARG A 86 2.80 -3.98 -19.33
C ARG A 86 3.29 -3.12 -18.17
N GLU A 87 4.41 -3.49 -17.53
CA GLU A 87 5.04 -2.70 -16.48
C GLU A 87 5.50 -1.33 -16.98
N GLN A 88 6.15 -1.27 -18.14
CA GLN A 88 6.53 0.00 -18.76
C GLN A 88 5.33 0.90 -19.03
N LEU A 89 4.24 0.35 -19.59
CA LEU A 89 3.01 1.11 -19.83
C LEU A 89 2.37 1.59 -18.53
N PHE A 90 2.46 0.80 -17.45
CA PHE A 90 1.94 1.19 -16.15
C PHE A 90 2.76 2.31 -15.52
N ILE A 91 4.09 2.25 -15.58
CA ILE A 91 4.98 3.32 -15.13
C ILE A 91 4.67 4.62 -15.88
N GLN A 92 4.61 4.59 -17.22
CA GLN A 92 4.24 5.75 -18.04
C GLN A 92 2.84 6.29 -17.70
N PHE A 93 1.91 5.41 -17.39
CA PHE A 93 0.56 5.79 -16.96
C PHE A 93 0.59 6.55 -15.63
N LEU A 94 1.35 6.08 -14.65
CA LEU A 94 1.50 6.73 -13.34
C LEU A 94 2.23 8.08 -13.41
N GLU A 95 3.28 8.18 -14.23
CA GLU A 95 4.05 9.41 -14.45
C GLU A 95 3.23 10.54 -15.07
N GLY A 96 2.17 10.19 -15.80
CA GLY A 96 1.23 11.17 -16.36
C GLY A 96 0.14 11.65 -15.39
N LEU A 97 0.02 11.04 -14.21
CA LEU A 97 -1.02 11.35 -13.23
C LEU A 97 -0.48 12.20 -12.07
N HIS A 98 -1.36 13.01 -11.49
CA HIS A 98 -1.04 13.68 -10.24
C HIS A 98 -0.69 12.63 -9.15
N PRO A 99 0.30 12.88 -8.26
CA PRO A 99 0.76 11.91 -7.26
C PRO A 99 -0.34 11.32 -6.37
N SER A 100 -1.37 12.09 -6.06
CA SER A 100 -2.52 11.60 -5.28
C SER A 100 -3.35 10.56 -6.06
N GLU A 101 -3.54 10.76 -7.37
CA GLU A 101 -4.26 9.82 -8.24
C GLU A 101 -3.40 8.58 -8.55
N ALA A 102 -2.08 8.74 -8.68
CA ALA A 102 -1.15 7.64 -8.85
C ALA A 102 -1.20 6.67 -7.66
N LYS A 103 -1.26 7.17 -6.42
CA LYS A 103 -1.45 6.36 -5.21
C LYS A 103 -2.74 5.54 -5.25
N VAL A 104 -3.84 6.15 -5.67
CA VAL A 104 -5.12 5.44 -5.84
C VAL A 104 -5.00 4.34 -6.90
N CYS A 105 -4.32 4.62 -8.03
CA CYS A 105 -4.10 3.64 -9.07
C CYS A 105 -3.28 2.43 -8.60
N ILE A 106 -2.25 2.66 -7.78
CA ILE A 106 -1.43 1.60 -7.16
C ILE A 106 -2.29 0.77 -6.20
N ALA A 107 -3.10 1.41 -5.36
CA ALA A 107 -4.00 0.72 -4.44
C ALA A 107 -5.03 -0.15 -5.20
N ILE A 108 -5.54 0.30 -6.34
CA ILE A 108 -6.42 -0.50 -7.21
C ILE A 108 -5.67 -1.69 -7.81
N LYS A 109 -4.43 -1.49 -8.26
CA LYS A 109 -3.58 -2.56 -8.80
C LYS A 109 -3.42 -3.70 -7.81
N ASP A 110 -3.19 -3.39 -6.55
CA ASP A 110 -3.01 -4.36 -5.46
C ASP A 110 -4.34 -4.80 -4.81
N GLN A 111 -5.48 -4.27 -5.30
CA GLN A 111 -6.81 -4.49 -4.72
C GLN A 111 -6.86 -4.12 -3.23
N ASP A 112 -6.22 -3.02 -2.86
CA ASP A 112 -6.10 -2.52 -1.50
C ASP A 112 -6.65 -1.10 -1.32
N LEU A 113 -7.72 -0.79 -2.02
CA LEU A 113 -8.37 0.53 -1.95
C LEU A 113 -8.87 0.84 -0.54
N THR A 114 -9.25 -0.17 0.23
CA THR A 114 -9.67 -0.05 1.63
C THR A 114 -8.57 0.49 2.56
N ALA A 115 -7.30 0.31 2.25
CA ALA A 115 -6.20 0.93 3.02
C ALA A 115 -6.22 2.46 2.92
N LEU A 116 -6.59 3.01 1.76
CA LEU A 116 -6.70 4.46 1.56
C LEU A 116 -8.09 5.00 1.97
N TYR A 117 -9.15 4.22 1.75
CA TYR A 117 -10.54 4.60 1.98
C TYR A 117 -11.28 3.50 2.77
N PRO A 118 -11.14 3.47 4.11
CA PRO A 118 -11.62 2.36 4.94
C PRO A 118 -13.14 2.09 4.86
N ASN A 119 -13.92 3.12 4.58
CA ASN A 119 -15.38 2.98 4.49
C ASN A 119 -15.84 2.50 3.10
N ILE A 120 -14.94 2.36 2.12
CA ILE A 120 -15.26 1.79 0.81
C ILE A 120 -14.88 0.32 0.84
N THR A 121 -15.85 -0.54 1.11
CA THR A 121 -15.64 -2.00 1.22
C THR A 121 -16.25 -2.74 0.03
N GLY A 122 -15.76 -3.96 -0.23
CA GLY A 122 -16.30 -4.81 -1.28
C GLY A 122 -17.79 -5.10 -1.10
N ASP A 123 -18.26 -5.23 0.14
CA ASP A 123 -19.68 -5.49 0.43
C ASP A 123 -20.58 -4.32 0.00
N ILE A 124 -20.13 -3.07 0.24
CA ILE A 124 -20.86 -1.86 -0.21
C ILE A 124 -20.90 -1.76 -1.74
N VAL A 125 -19.81 -2.16 -2.39
CA VAL A 125 -19.73 -2.16 -3.85
C VAL A 125 -20.61 -3.25 -4.46
N ALA A 126 -20.74 -4.41 -3.79
CA ALA A 126 -21.69 -5.46 -4.16
C ALA A 126 -23.14 -5.04 -3.95
N ASP A 127 -23.45 -4.38 -2.83
CA ASP A 127 -24.78 -3.83 -2.56
C ASP A 127 -25.21 -2.78 -3.58
N ALA A 128 -24.25 -2.07 -4.17
CA ALA A 128 -24.48 -1.18 -5.31
C ALA A 128 -24.66 -1.92 -6.65
N GLY A 129 -24.49 -3.25 -6.67
CA GLY A 129 -24.63 -4.07 -7.87
C GLY A 129 -23.48 -3.95 -8.89
N LEU A 130 -22.33 -3.42 -8.48
CA LEU A 130 -21.17 -3.21 -9.36
C LEU A 130 -20.28 -4.44 -9.47
N VAL A 131 -20.23 -5.27 -8.44
CA VAL A 131 -19.48 -6.53 -8.37
C VAL A 131 -20.38 -7.59 -7.75
N LYS A 132 -20.27 -8.85 -8.21
CA LYS A 132 -20.98 -9.96 -7.59
C LYS A 132 -20.34 -10.30 -6.25
N THR A 133 -21.15 -10.63 -5.25
CA THR A 133 -20.67 -10.98 -3.89
C THR A 133 -19.65 -12.14 -3.89
N GLU A 134 -19.80 -13.09 -4.79
CA GLU A 134 -18.89 -14.25 -4.98
C GLU A 134 -17.53 -13.88 -5.61
N ASP A 135 -17.47 -12.77 -6.33
CA ASP A 135 -16.27 -12.31 -7.03
C ASP A 135 -15.49 -11.23 -6.27
N ILE A 136 -15.98 -10.84 -5.08
CA ILE A 136 -15.29 -9.87 -4.24
C ILE A 136 -13.94 -10.43 -3.80
N PHE A 137 -12.87 -9.69 -4.10
CA PHE A 137 -11.56 -9.94 -3.52
C PHE A 137 -11.57 -9.52 -2.04
N ARG A 138 -11.33 -10.47 -1.16
CA ARG A 138 -11.12 -10.23 0.27
C ARG A 138 -9.66 -10.56 0.58
N ARG A 139 -8.87 -9.54 0.87
CA ARG A 139 -7.51 -9.78 1.34
C ARG A 139 -7.59 -10.58 2.64
N PRO A 140 -6.82 -11.69 2.78
CA PRO A 140 -6.69 -12.37 4.06
C PRO A 140 -6.23 -11.32 5.08
N GLN A 141 -7.08 -10.98 6.03
CA GLN A 141 -6.64 -10.13 7.13
C GLN A 141 -5.57 -10.94 7.87
N GLU A 142 -4.32 -10.49 7.84
CA GLU A 142 -3.39 -10.84 8.88
C GLU A 142 -4.10 -10.48 10.18
N LYS A 143 -4.43 -11.53 10.94
CA LYS A 143 -4.91 -11.36 12.30
C LYS A 143 -3.77 -10.64 13.02
N THR A 144 -3.82 -9.33 13.07
CA THR A 144 -3.14 -8.58 14.10
C THR A 144 -3.64 -9.22 15.38
N GLN A 145 -2.84 -10.13 15.91
CA GLN A 145 -3.02 -10.61 17.27
C GLN A 145 -2.95 -9.32 18.08
N ALA A 146 -4.13 -8.80 18.42
CA ALA A 146 -4.23 -7.90 19.53
C ALA A 146 -3.50 -8.62 20.65
N THR A 147 -2.33 -8.14 20.98
CA THR A 147 -1.61 -8.52 22.17
C THR A 147 -2.53 -8.06 23.29
N GLY A 148 -3.47 -8.95 23.63
CA GLY A 148 -4.28 -8.81 24.81
C GLY A 148 -3.30 -8.65 25.94
N GLY A 149 -3.28 -7.47 26.54
CA GLY A 149 -2.54 -7.23 27.75
C GLY A 149 -2.91 -8.33 28.74
N ARG A 150 -2.04 -9.31 28.90
CA ARG A 150 -2.06 -10.13 30.09
C ARG A 150 -1.75 -9.18 31.23
N ASN A 151 -2.80 -8.74 31.91
CA ASN A 151 -2.67 -8.28 33.28
C ASN A 151 -2.03 -9.46 34.04
N LEU A 152 -0.72 -9.44 34.16
CA LEU A 152 0.00 -10.18 35.15
C LEU A 152 -0.39 -9.53 36.49
N VAL A 153 -1.49 -10.01 37.07
CA VAL A 153 -1.72 -9.88 38.48
C VAL A 153 -0.62 -10.75 39.08
N LEU A 154 0.45 -10.09 39.58
CA LEU A 154 1.44 -10.69 40.45
C LEU A 154 0.72 -11.02 41.74
N ASP A 155 0.32 -12.27 41.87
CA ASP A 155 -0.11 -12.86 43.14
C ASP A 155 1.14 -13.01 44.00
N LEU A 156 1.29 -12.09 44.97
CA LEU A 156 2.40 -12.01 45.93
C LEU A 156 2.09 -12.88 47.15
N SER A 157 1.69 -14.11 46.96
CA SER A 157 1.51 -15.04 48.07
C SER A 157 2.08 -16.43 47.74
N ASP A 158 3.41 -16.51 47.68
CA ASP A 158 4.14 -17.73 48.01
C ASP A 158 5.61 -17.36 48.30
N GLU A 159 5.87 -17.13 49.59
CA GLU A 159 7.22 -17.20 50.18
C GLU A 159 7.64 -18.66 50.19
N THR A 160 8.42 -19.08 49.22
CA THR A 160 9.43 -20.16 49.42
C THR A 160 10.21 -20.39 48.14
N THR A 161 11.53 -20.33 48.29
CA THR A 161 12.58 -20.78 47.35
C THR A 161 13.33 -19.66 46.63
N THR A 162 14.02 -18.83 47.41
CA THR A 162 15.17 -18.04 46.94
C THR A 162 16.46 -18.67 47.43
N LYS A 163 16.87 -19.80 46.91
CA LYS A 163 18.19 -20.35 47.31
C LYS A 163 19.02 -21.06 46.26
N ASP A 164 18.64 -21.13 45.01
CA ASP A 164 19.43 -21.88 44.02
C ASP A 164 19.65 -21.18 42.67
N LEU A 165 19.74 -19.84 42.62
CA LEU A 165 19.97 -19.15 41.35
C LEU A 165 21.15 -18.15 41.29
N PHE A 166 22.04 -18.16 42.27
CA PHE A 166 23.27 -17.35 42.20
C PHE A 166 24.53 -18.17 42.49
N GLY A 167 24.83 -19.10 41.58
CA GLY A 167 26.10 -19.81 41.52
C GLY A 167 26.76 -19.62 40.17
N GLY A 168 27.21 -18.43 39.83
CA GLY A 168 27.93 -18.14 38.58
C GLY A 168 28.91 -16.99 38.79
N LYS A 169 30.23 -17.29 38.60
CA LYS A 169 31.36 -16.37 38.69
C LYS A 169 31.18 -15.04 37.99
N PRO A 170 31.80 -13.95 38.51
CA PRO A 170 31.81 -12.63 37.84
C PRO A 170 32.67 -12.68 36.57
N PRO A 171 32.24 -11.95 35.50
CA PRO A 171 33.02 -11.85 34.27
C PRO A 171 34.25 -10.97 34.46
N GLN A 172 35.39 -11.45 33.96
CA GLN A 172 36.64 -10.73 33.93
C GLN A 172 36.54 -9.51 32.99
N GLU A 173 37.09 -8.42 33.46
CA GLU A 173 37.34 -7.16 32.76
C GLU A 173 38.16 -7.41 31.49
N VAL A 174 37.60 -7.16 30.32
CA VAL A 174 38.35 -7.17 29.05
C VAL A 174 38.71 -5.72 28.75
N GLN A 175 40.00 -5.38 28.96
CA GLN A 175 40.58 -4.11 28.57
C GLN A 175 40.55 -3.94 27.07
N ALA A 176 39.85 -2.91 26.61
CA ALA A 176 39.80 -2.52 25.18
C ALA A 176 41.11 -1.89 24.77
N VAL A 177 41.88 -2.57 23.94
CA VAL A 177 43.05 -2.03 23.24
C VAL A 177 42.54 -1.18 22.07
N VAL A 178 42.67 0.12 22.18
CA VAL A 178 42.45 1.09 21.09
C VAL A 178 43.65 1.01 20.15
N GLN A 179 43.47 0.42 18.98
CA GLN A 179 44.40 0.53 17.88
C GLN A 179 44.01 1.65 16.94
N GLU A 180 44.76 2.71 16.99
CA GLU A 180 44.74 3.87 16.12
C GLU A 180 45.27 3.49 14.70
N LYS A 181 44.38 3.42 13.71
CA LYS A 181 44.75 3.21 12.30
C LYS A 181 45.24 4.50 11.68
N ARG A 182 46.58 4.58 11.46
CA ARG A 182 47.25 5.63 10.67
C ARG A 182 46.85 5.54 9.19
N LYS A 183 46.45 6.69 8.62
CA LYS A 183 46.16 6.83 7.18
C LYS A 183 47.45 6.76 6.36
N PRO A 184 47.50 6.03 5.20
CA PRO A 184 48.65 6.08 4.28
C PRO A 184 48.68 7.39 3.50
N GLY A 185 49.87 7.99 3.45
CA GLY A 185 50.15 9.24 2.76
C GLY A 185 50.13 9.10 1.24
N ARG A 186 49.76 10.20 0.61
CA ARG A 186 49.65 10.42 -0.85
C ARG A 186 51.04 10.50 -1.48
N PRO A 187 51.36 9.79 -2.58
CA PRO A 187 52.63 9.94 -3.25
C PRO A 187 52.75 11.27 -4.03
N ARG A 188 53.89 11.94 -3.89
CA ARG A 188 54.28 13.15 -4.63
C ARG A 188 54.59 12.79 -6.07
N LYS A 189 54.08 13.58 -7.03
CA LYS A 189 54.54 13.62 -8.42
C LYS A 189 55.94 14.24 -8.46
N VAL A 190 56.87 13.54 -9.12
CA VAL A 190 58.15 14.09 -9.56
C VAL A 190 58.04 14.45 -11.03
N VAL A 191 58.56 15.61 -11.37
CA VAL A 191 58.62 16.23 -12.69
C VAL A 191 59.51 15.41 -13.61
#